data_f5bdb930b593aa8cfca618a0e9440c5e
#
_entry.id   f5bdb930b593aa8cfca618a0e9440c5e
#
_cell.length_a   1.000
_cell.length_b   1.000
_cell.length_c   1.000
_cell.angle_alpha   90.00
_cell.angle_beta   90.00
_cell.angle_gamma   90.00
#
_symmetry.space_group_name_H-M   'P 1'
#
loop_
_entity.id
_entity.type
_entity.pdbx_description
1 polymer ?
#
loop_
_entity_poly.entity_id
_entity_poly.type
_entity_poly.pdbx_seq_one_letter_code
_entity_poly.pdbx_strand_id
1 'polypeptide(L)'
;ALTVGLVARQIRLWWQAQALQAQGVRGRALAGKLGQPPFIAEKTGREAASFPPGLLKKALLALSDADYGLKTGQADLVELEAVIIMLANRGRDNL
;
A
#
# COMPACT_ATOMS: atom_id res chain seq x y z
N ALA A 1 9.89 -0.20 -14.98
CA ALA A 1 10.24 0.91 -14.08
C ALA A 1 9.18 1.07 -12.99
N LEU A 2 9.62 1.45 -11.81
CA LEU A 2 8.72 1.71 -10.70
C LEU A 2 8.04 3.06 -10.90
N THR A 3 6.73 3.09 -10.83
CA THR A 3 5.96 4.33 -11.02
C THR A 3 5.08 4.57 -9.80
N VAL A 4 4.68 5.84 -9.62
CA VAL A 4 3.75 6.21 -8.56
C VAL A 4 2.45 5.41 -8.69
N GLY A 5 1.96 5.24 -9.92
CA GLY A 5 0.73 4.49 -10.16
C GLY A 5 0.80 3.04 -9.72
N LEU A 6 1.92 2.37 -10.00
CA LEU A 6 2.11 0.98 -9.60
C LEU A 6 2.23 0.84 -8.09
N VAL A 7 2.98 1.75 -7.46
CA VAL A 7 3.13 1.74 -6.01
C VAL A 7 1.80 2.03 -5.33
N ALA A 8 1.05 3.02 -5.81
CA ALA A 8 -0.25 3.35 -5.25
C ALA A 8 -1.24 2.18 -5.37
N ARG A 9 -1.22 1.48 -6.52
CA ARG A 9 -2.06 0.32 -6.72
C ARG A 9 -1.77 -0.77 -5.70
N GLN A 10 -0.48 -1.03 -5.46
CA GLN A 10 -0.07 -2.03 -4.49
C GLN A 10 -0.50 -1.64 -3.07
N ILE A 11 -0.35 -0.38 -2.71
CA ILE A 11 -0.75 0.10 -1.39
C ILE A 11 -2.25 0.00 -1.21
N ARG A 12 -3.03 0.33 -2.24
CA ARG A 12 -4.49 0.20 -2.16
C ARG A 12 -4.90 -1.26 -1.95
N LEU A 13 -4.21 -2.17 -2.60
CA LEU A 13 -4.49 -3.59 -2.44
C LEU A 13 -4.22 -4.05 -1.01
N TRP A 14 -3.09 -3.65 -0.44
CA TRP A 14 -2.79 -3.94 0.96
C TRP A 14 -3.83 -3.32 1.90
N TRP A 15 -4.24 -2.10 1.63
CA TRP A 15 -5.23 -1.42 2.47
C TRP A 15 -6.57 -2.12 2.43
N GLN A 16 -7.01 -2.52 1.24
CA GLN A 16 -8.22 -3.30 1.09
C GLN A 16 -8.14 -4.62 1.87
N ALA A 17 -6.99 -5.29 1.75
CA ALA A 17 -6.79 -6.55 2.48
C ALA A 17 -6.86 -6.33 3.98
N GLN A 18 -6.24 -5.27 4.50
CA GLN A 18 -6.32 -4.94 5.94
C GLN A 18 -7.76 -4.73 6.38
N ALA A 19 -8.53 -3.97 5.62
CA ALA A 19 -9.91 -3.67 5.96
C ALA A 19 -10.75 -4.96 6.00
N LEU A 20 -10.55 -5.84 5.02
CA LEU A 20 -11.27 -7.10 4.96
C LEU A 20 -10.87 -8.03 6.10
N GLN A 21 -9.59 -8.08 6.42
CA GLN A 21 -9.10 -8.90 7.54
C GLN A 21 -9.66 -8.42 8.87
N ALA A 22 -9.82 -7.11 9.02
CA ALA A 22 -10.42 -6.55 10.23
C ALA A 22 -11.89 -6.98 10.40
N GLN A 23 -12.54 -7.35 9.29
CA GLN A 23 -13.90 -7.87 9.30
C GLN A 23 -13.94 -9.39 9.40
N GLY A 24 -12.77 -10.02 9.55
CA GLY A 24 -12.69 -11.49 9.65
C GLY A 24 -12.66 -12.22 8.31
N VAL A 25 -12.52 -11.49 7.21
CA VAL A 25 -12.46 -12.11 5.87
C VAL A 25 -11.10 -12.73 5.65
N ARG A 26 -11.08 -14.01 5.30
CA ARG A 26 -9.86 -14.79 5.12
C ARG A 26 -10.00 -15.76 3.94
N GLY A 27 -8.87 -16.30 3.50
CA GLY A 27 -8.83 -17.37 2.53
C GLY A 27 -9.50 -17.05 1.21
N ARG A 28 -10.37 -17.93 0.75
CA ARG A 28 -11.04 -17.77 -0.54
C ARG A 28 -11.94 -16.55 -0.59
N ALA A 29 -12.56 -16.22 0.53
CA ALA A 29 -13.39 -15.01 0.59
C ALA A 29 -12.55 -13.77 0.38
N LEU A 30 -11.35 -13.73 0.96
CA LEU A 30 -10.43 -12.62 0.77
C LEU A 30 -10.02 -12.53 -0.70
N ALA A 31 -9.65 -13.66 -1.32
CA ALA A 31 -9.27 -13.69 -2.72
C ALA A 31 -10.38 -13.17 -3.62
N GLY A 32 -11.62 -13.60 -3.37
CA GLY A 32 -12.76 -13.15 -4.15
C GLY A 32 -13.01 -11.66 -4.04
N LYS A 33 -12.93 -11.13 -2.84
CA LYS A 33 -13.17 -9.71 -2.62
C LYS A 33 -12.05 -8.82 -3.13
N LEU A 34 -10.82 -9.32 -3.12
CA LEU A 34 -9.68 -8.59 -3.69
C LEU A 34 -9.61 -8.73 -5.20
N GLY A 35 -10.33 -9.68 -5.80
CA GLY A 35 -10.25 -9.95 -7.22
C GLY A 35 -8.92 -10.51 -7.63
N GLN A 36 -8.27 -11.29 -6.76
CA GLN A 36 -6.96 -11.86 -6.98
C GLN A 36 -6.99 -13.38 -6.89
N PRO A 37 -6.08 -14.08 -7.58
CA PRO A 37 -5.94 -15.53 -7.38
C PRO A 37 -5.61 -15.83 -5.92
N PRO A 38 -6.04 -17.00 -5.40
CA PRO A 38 -5.83 -17.33 -3.99
C PRO A 38 -4.38 -17.21 -3.52
N PHE A 39 -3.43 -17.61 -4.34
CA PHE A 39 -2.01 -17.52 -4.00
C PHE A 39 -1.59 -16.06 -3.78
N ILE A 40 -2.00 -15.18 -4.69
CA ILE A 40 -1.67 -13.75 -4.62
C ILE A 40 -2.37 -13.11 -3.43
N ALA A 41 -3.65 -13.45 -3.22
CA ALA A 41 -4.41 -12.91 -2.10
C ALA A 41 -3.81 -13.31 -0.75
N GLU A 42 -3.33 -14.53 -0.63
CA GLU A 42 -2.70 -15.01 0.59
C GLU A 42 -1.43 -14.21 0.88
N LYS A 43 -0.58 -14.03 -0.12
CA LYS A 43 0.64 -13.25 0.00
C LYS A 43 0.31 -11.80 0.37
N THR A 44 -0.64 -11.21 -0.34
CA THR A 44 -1.08 -9.83 -0.08
C THR A 44 -1.59 -9.69 1.34
N GLY A 45 -2.37 -10.65 1.81
CA GLY A 45 -2.92 -10.63 3.17
C GLY A 45 -1.83 -10.69 4.23
N ARG A 46 -0.83 -11.53 4.03
CA ARG A 46 0.29 -11.60 4.98
C ARG A 46 1.07 -10.30 5.01
N GLU A 47 1.33 -9.72 3.85
CA GLU A 47 2.04 -8.45 3.77
C GLU A 47 1.25 -7.33 4.42
N ALA A 48 -0.05 -7.27 4.13
CA ALA A 48 -0.92 -6.24 4.68
C ALA A 48 -0.97 -6.29 6.21
N ALA A 49 -0.99 -7.49 6.76
CA ALA A 49 -1.05 -7.67 8.21
C ALA A 49 0.20 -7.16 8.92
N SER A 50 1.31 -7.00 8.19
CA SER A 50 2.57 -6.53 8.78
C SER A 50 2.61 -5.01 8.97
N PHE A 51 1.67 -4.27 8.38
CA PHE A 51 1.67 -2.81 8.49
C PHE A 51 0.78 -2.36 9.63
N PRO A 52 1.23 -1.34 10.41
CA PRO A 52 0.38 -0.77 11.46
C PRO A 52 -0.88 -0.14 10.89
N PRO A 53 -1.95 -0.07 11.68
CA PRO A 53 -3.17 0.61 11.25
C PRO A 53 -2.89 2.07 10.88
N GLY A 54 -3.49 2.52 9.79
CA GLY A 54 -3.36 3.90 9.34
C GLY A 54 -2.14 4.20 8.50
N LEU A 55 -1.12 3.35 8.51
CA LEU A 55 0.10 3.61 7.75
C LEU A 55 -0.16 3.61 6.25
N LEU A 56 -0.94 2.65 5.76
CA LEU A 56 -1.22 2.55 4.34
C LEU A 56 -2.02 3.74 3.83
N LYS A 57 -2.97 4.22 4.62
CA LYS A 57 -3.71 5.42 4.27
C LYS A 57 -2.79 6.63 4.19
N LYS A 58 -1.90 6.78 5.16
CA LYS A 58 -0.91 7.85 5.18
C LYS A 58 -0.02 7.80 3.95
N ALA A 59 0.42 6.61 3.58
CA ALA A 59 1.25 6.41 2.40
C ALA A 59 0.51 6.79 1.12
N LEU A 60 -0.77 6.43 1.00
CA LEU A 60 -1.57 6.79 -0.16
C LEU A 60 -1.73 8.30 -0.30
N LEU A 61 -1.95 8.98 0.81
CA LEU A 61 -2.07 10.44 0.78
C LEU A 61 -0.77 11.09 0.34
N ALA A 62 0.37 10.58 0.82
CA ALA A 62 1.67 11.10 0.41
C ALA A 62 1.92 10.88 -1.08
N LEU A 63 1.53 9.71 -1.60
CA LEU A 63 1.66 9.44 -3.03
C LEU A 63 0.73 10.28 -3.89
N SER A 64 -0.43 10.60 -3.38
CA SER A 64 -1.36 11.49 -4.08
C SER A 64 -0.72 12.85 -4.33
N ASP A 65 -0.04 13.38 -3.31
CA ASP A 65 0.68 14.64 -3.45
C ASP A 65 1.84 14.52 -4.43
N ALA A 66 2.58 13.41 -4.38
CA ALA A 66 3.69 13.17 -5.30
C ALA A 66 3.18 13.05 -6.74
N ASP A 67 2.06 12.36 -6.95
CA ASP A 67 1.48 12.23 -8.28
C ASP A 67 1.04 13.58 -8.84
N TYR A 68 0.47 14.42 -7.98
CA TYR A 68 0.12 15.78 -8.38
C TYR A 68 1.37 16.56 -8.80
N GLY A 69 2.45 16.42 -8.02
CA GLY A 69 3.72 17.07 -8.36
C GLY A 69 4.25 16.64 -9.72
N LEU A 70 4.13 15.35 -10.06
CA LEU A 70 4.51 14.85 -11.38
C LEU A 70 3.73 15.56 -12.48
N LYS A 71 2.44 15.70 -12.29
CA LYS A 71 1.57 16.32 -13.29
C LYS A 71 1.85 17.78 -13.48
N THR A 72 2.33 18.45 -12.46
CA THR A 72 2.66 19.89 -12.52
C THR A 72 4.12 20.13 -12.85
N GLY A 73 4.90 19.09 -13.08
CA GLY A 73 6.32 19.22 -13.36
C GLY A 73 7.19 19.46 -12.14
N GLN A 74 6.63 19.28 -10.96
CA GLN A 74 7.36 19.49 -9.70
C GLN A 74 7.74 18.20 -9.00
N ALA A 75 7.47 17.09 -9.65
CA ALA A 75 7.71 15.82 -9.06
C ALA A 75 9.16 15.57 -8.82
N ASP A 76 9.44 14.87 -7.79
CA ASP A 76 10.75 14.29 -7.63
C ASP A 76 10.62 12.88 -7.11
N LEU A 77 11.66 12.12 -7.37
CA LEU A 77 11.72 10.74 -6.91
C LEU A 77 11.93 10.65 -5.41
N VAL A 78 12.32 11.77 -4.78
CA VAL A 78 12.58 11.80 -3.34
C VAL A 78 11.30 11.49 -2.57
N GLU A 79 10.15 12.06 -2.97
CA GLU A 79 8.90 11.79 -2.30
C GLU A 79 8.49 10.33 -2.42
N LEU A 80 8.66 9.75 -3.62
CA LEU A 80 8.36 8.35 -3.83
C LEU A 80 9.27 7.46 -2.97
N GLU A 81 10.57 7.79 -2.95
CA GLU A 81 11.52 7.06 -2.12
C GLU A 81 11.17 7.16 -0.64
N ALA A 82 10.76 8.35 -0.19
CA ALA A 82 10.38 8.54 1.20
C ALA A 82 9.21 7.66 1.59
N VAL A 83 8.21 7.53 0.71
CA VAL A 83 7.06 6.66 0.96
C VAL A 83 7.49 5.20 1.02
N ILE A 84 8.34 4.78 0.10
CA ILE A 84 8.83 3.39 0.08
C ILE A 84 9.60 3.08 1.37
N ILE A 85 10.46 3.99 1.80
CA ILE A 85 11.21 3.82 3.05
C ILE A 85 10.27 3.74 4.25
N MET A 86 9.26 4.61 4.30
CA MET A 86 8.27 4.60 5.37
C MET A 86 7.57 3.24 5.44
N LEU A 87 7.19 2.68 4.29
CA LEU A 87 6.55 1.38 4.24
C LEU A 87 7.51 0.26 4.63
N ALA A 88 8.75 0.34 4.18
CA ALA A 88 9.75 -0.66 4.51
C ALA A 88 10.00 -0.71 6.02
N ASN A 89 9.94 0.43 6.67
CA ASN A 89 10.13 0.52 8.12
C ASN A 89 8.84 0.30 8.91
N ARG A 90 7.71 0.08 8.25
CA ARG A 90 6.39 -0.08 8.87
C ARG A 90 6.05 1.09 9.79
N GLY A 91 6.48 2.30 9.42
CA GLY A 91 6.19 3.49 10.21
C GLY A 91 7.00 3.62 11.50
N ARG A 92 8.06 2.83 11.66
CA ARG A 92 8.92 2.91 12.85
C ARG A 92 9.72 4.20 12.77
N ASP A 93 9.68 4.89 13.84
CA ASP A 93 10.40 6.13 13.90
C ASP A 93 11.71 6.02 14.54
N ASN A 94 12.06 5.23 14.85
CA ASN A 94 13.11 5.31 15.53
C ASN A 94 14.21 5.25 15.26
N LEU A 95 14.02 5.52 14.99
CA LEU A 95 15.00 5.35 14.95
C LEU A 95 15.87 5.82 15.17
#